data_b24e144dfe1e744c0bee09581b501626
#
_entry.id   b24e144dfe1e744c0bee09581b501626
#
_cell.length_a   1.000
_cell.length_b   1.000
_cell.length_c   1.000
_cell.angle_alpha   90.00
_cell.angle_beta   90.00
_cell.angle_gamma   90.00
#
_symmetry.space_group_name_H-M   'P 1'
#
loop_
_entity.id
_entity.type
_entity.pdbx_description
1 polymer ?
#
loop_
_entity_poly.entity_id
_entity_poly.type
_entity_poly.pdbx_seq_one_letter_code
_entity_poly.pdbx_strand_id
1 'polypeptide(L)'
;MMRATTHPILKTCVVLVSVVLLGCAFSQTASDQISLITSALQKEDFAQALELLRPALERSPGNAQLWAMQGAAYAGESRKQDALASFRAALKISPDYLPALKGAIQIEYEDGRKDAIPLLQRVLRGHPADQTSHGMLAVLEYQQGNCAGAVAHFEKAGALFDSRPDGLHAYAACLVKEKEFDKAAGVLGRTLALNPRDERERHLLAAIELMAHHPQDALSTLQPILRASNPDVETLELASRAYEDSKDTPQAVSTLRQAILLDPQNVNLYMDFANLSSAHDSYQVGIDVVSDGIAQLPKAAPLLLGRGVLYVQLAEYDKAEDDFEMAHQLDPHQSLSAAAQGLLAEQQNNLESALAKVQTRLAEKPNDPVLLYLRADFLSQEGVEPGSSEFQLAIRSATRAVSLRPGLSGARTVLAKLYLQAGRYQEAVEQCRKALEQDPKDETALYHLIQGLRKTGDKAEIPDLLKRLAQLRKQTAHEESQRYQYKLVEEDAQPK
;
A
#
# COMPACT_ATOMS: atom_id res chain seq x y z
N MET A 1 -99.10 -38.71 18.81
CA MET A 1 -97.82 -39.33 18.42
C MET A 1 -97.02 -38.26 17.63
N MET A 2 -96.12 -37.55 18.31
CA MET A 2 -95.19 -36.58 17.67
C MET A 2 -93.79 -37.00 18.04
N ARG A 3 -93.00 -37.42 17.09
CA ARG A 3 -91.58 -37.75 17.28
C ARG A 3 -90.74 -36.45 17.19
N ALA A 4 -89.97 -36.21 18.24
CA ALA A 4 -88.97 -35.10 18.23
C ALA A 4 -87.73 -35.53 17.45
N THR A 5 -87.41 -34.82 16.41
CA THR A 5 -86.11 -34.91 15.65
C THR A 5 -85.12 -33.99 16.31
N THR A 6 -84.12 -34.56 16.97
CA THR A 6 -82.97 -33.81 17.51
C THR A 6 -81.97 -33.46 16.37
N HIS A 7 -81.69 -32.17 16.17
CA HIS A 7 -80.78 -31.67 15.16
C HIS A 7 -79.29 -31.96 15.50
N PRO A 8 -78.49 -32.41 14.55
CA PRO A 8 -77.08 -32.71 14.74
C PRO A 8 -76.13 -31.46 14.81
N ILE A 9 -76.66 -30.24 14.69
CA ILE A 9 -75.84 -29.00 14.57
C ILE A 9 -75.22 -28.57 15.91
N LEU A 10 -75.73 -29.04 17.08
CA LEU A 10 -75.22 -28.62 18.40
C LEU A 10 -73.93 -29.32 18.83
N LYS A 11 -73.57 -30.50 18.25
CA LYS A 11 -72.33 -31.22 18.55
C LYS A 11 -71.09 -30.70 17.83
N THR A 12 -71.24 -30.11 16.67
CA THR A 12 -70.14 -29.56 15.84
C THR A 12 -69.66 -28.20 16.38
N CYS A 13 -70.51 -27.35 16.94
CA CYS A 13 -70.09 -26.06 17.53
C CYS A 13 -69.30 -26.24 18.86
N VAL A 14 -69.61 -27.25 19.68
CA VAL A 14 -68.88 -27.47 20.94
C VAL A 14 -67.46 -28.00 20.71
N VAL A 15 -67.22 -28.80 19.66
CA VAL A 15 -65.87 -29.29 19.31
C VAL A 15 -65.03 -28.17 18.70
N LEU A 16 -65.61 -27.29 17.86
CA LEU A 16 -64.86 -26.14 17.28
C LEU A 16 -64.48 -25.08 18.33
N VAL A 17 -65.35 -24.79 19.29
CA VAL A 17 -65.04 -23.86 20.40
C VAL A 17 -64.01 -24.42 21.35
N SER A 18 -64.00 -25.74 21.65
CA SER A 18 -62.96 -26.35 22.45
C SER A 18 -61.59 -26.42 21.77
N VAL A 19 -61.51 -26.61 20.46
CA VAL A 19 -60.24 -26.59 19.70
C VAL A 19 -59.67 -25.17 19.62
N VAL A 20 -60.53 -24.14 19.45
CA VAL A 20 -60.10 -22.74 19.45
C VAL A 20 -59.68 -22.27 20.85
N LEU A 21 -60.36 -22.68 21.90
CA LEU A 21 -59.98 -22.37 23.30
C LEU A 21 -58.69 -23.07 23.73
N LEU A 22 -58.46 -24.33 23.31
CA LEU A 22 -57.19 -25.02 23.52
C LEU A 22 -56.05 -24.37 22.72
N GLY A 23 -56.28 -23.95 21.48
CA GLY A 23 -55.29 -23.22 20.67
C GLY A 23 -54.90 -21.86 21.26
N CYS A 24 -55.85 -21.09 21.79
CA CYS A 24 -55.58 -19.83 22.50
C CYS A 24 -54.88 -20.04 23.87
N ALA A 25 -55.22 -21.07 24.62
CA ALA A 25 -54.55 -21.40 25.88
C ALA A 25 -53.08 -21.88 25.66
N PHE A 26 -52.81 -22.61 24.58
CA PHE A 26 -51.46 -23.04 24.20
C PHE A 26 -50.59 -21.85 23.73
N SER A 27 -51.17 -20.88 23.01
CA SER A 27 -50.42 -19.68 22.57
C SER A 27 -50.13 -18.74 23.77
N GLN A 28 -51.00 -18.63 24.73
CA GLN A 28 -50.81 -17.79 25.92
C GLN A 28 -49.71 -18.35 26.84
N THR A 29 -49.69 -19.67 27.06
CA THR A 29 -48.65 -20.33 27.89
C THR A 29 -47.26 -20.28 27.24
N ALA A 30 -47.17 -20.34 25.91
CA ALA A 30 -45.91 -20.19 25.17
C ALA A 30 -45.36 -18.75 25.24
N SER A 31 -46.23 -17.75 25.14
CA SER A 31 -45.87 -16.32 25.28
C SER A 31 -45.36 -16.01 26.70
N ASP A 32 -46.03 -16.53 27.71
CA ASP A 32 -45.65 -16.36 29.13
C ASP A 32 -44.27 -16.98 29.41
N GLN A 33 -43.97 -18.14 28.83
CA GLN A 33 -42.70 -18.80 29.00
C GLN A 33 -41.55 -18.03 28.35
N ILE A 34 -41.72 -17.50 27.12
CA ILE A 34 -40.72 -16.65 26.44
C ILE A 34 -40.49 -15.39 27.29
N SER A 35 -41.53 -14.80 27.85
CA SER A 35 -41.42 -13.63 28.74
C SER A 35 -40.57 -13.91 29.98
N LEU A 36 -40.77 -15.06 30.63
CA LEU A 36 -39.96 -15.47 31.79
C LEU A 36 -38.50 -15.68 31.43
N ILE A 37 -38.21 -16.35 30.31
CA ILE A 37 -36.85 -16.56 29.81
C ILE A 37 -36.19 -15.18 29.49
N THR A 38 -36.93 -14.30 28.83
CA THR A 38 -36.43 -12.94 28.50
C THR A 38 -36.10 -12.16 29.78
N SER A 39 -36.97 -12.24 30.80
CA SER A 39 -36.75 -11.60 32.11
C SER A 39 -35.51 -12.14 32.82
N ALA A 40 -35.26 -13.46 32.76
CA ALA A 40 -34.07 -14.07 33.35
C ALA A 40 -32.80 -13.59 32.63
N LEU A 41 -32.81 -13.55 31.26
CA LEU A 41 -31.71 -13.03 30.47
C LEU A 41 -31.43 -11.54 30.76
N GLN A 42 -32.46 -10.71 30.88
CA GLN A 42 -32.32 -9.28 31.22
C GLN A 42 -31.77 -9.04 32.63
N LYS A 43 -32.00 -9.96 33.56
CA LYS A 43 -31.44 -9.91 34.91
C LYS A 43 -30.08 -10.57 35.04
N GLU A 44 -29.52 -11.01 33.88
CA GLU A 44 -28.25 -11.75 33.79
C GLU A 44 -28.25 -13.07 34.62
N ASP A 45 -29.44 -13.61 34.95
CA ASP A 45 -29.58 -14.91 35.56
C ASP A 45 -29.58 -16.00 34.47
N PHE A 46 -28.37 -16.24 33.92
CA PHE A 46 -28.20 -17.14 32.79
C PHE A 46 -28.50 -18.59 33.15
N ALA A 47 -28.18 -18.99 34.39
CA ALA A 47 -28.48 -20.33 34.88
C ALA A 47 -30.00 -20.58 34.90
N GLN A 48 -30.80 -19.67 35.46
CA GLN A 48 -32.27 -19.75 35.46
C GLN A 48 -32.82 -19.74 34.02
N ALA A 49 -32.24 -18.91 33.13
CA ALA A 49 -32.63 -18.88 31.72
C ALA A 49 -32.42 -20.24 31.03
N LEU A 50 -31.29 -20.90 31.27
CA LEU A 50 -30.98 -22.22 30.72
C LEU A 50 -31.92 -23.34 31.29
N GLU A 51 -32.28 -23.27 32.57
CA GLU A 51 -33.24 -24.19 33.16
C GLU A 51 -34.66 -24.05 32.54
N LEU A 52 -35.09 -22.82 32.29
CA LEU A 52 -36.36 -22.53 31.62
C LEU A 52 -36.36 -22.90 30.14
N LEU A 53 -35.20 -22.74 29.46
CA LEU A 53 -35.05 -23.04 28.04
C LEU A 53 -35.07 -24.54 27.74
N ARG A 54 -34.52 -25.40 28.60
CA ARG A 54 -34.47 -26.85 28.38
C ARG A 54 -35.86 -27.44 28.07
N PRO A 55 -36.90 -27.33 28.91
CA PRO A 55 -38.22 -27.88 28.60
C PRO A 55 -38.92 -27.12 27.44
N ALA A 56 -38.56 -25.87 27.18
CA ALA A 56 -39.11 -25.11 26.06
C ALA A 56 -38.61 -25.63 24.72
N LEU A 57 -37.32 -25.96 24.62
CA LEU A 57 -36.69 -26.52 23.43
C LEU A 57 -37.10 -27.98 23.17
N GLU A 58 -37.33 -28.77 24.23
CA GLU A 58 -37.90 -30.14 24.12
C GLU A 58 -39.29 -30.11 23.47
N ARG A 59 -40.13 -29.14 23.85
CA ARG A 59 -41.48 -28.96 23.29
C ARG A 59 -41.48 -28.32 21.90
N SER A 60 -40.52 -27.47 21.62
CA SER A 60 -40.50 -26.70 20.39
C SER A 60 -39.08 -26.64 19.79
N PRO A 61 -38.51 -27.78 19.35
CA PRO A 61 -37.13 -27.86 18.83
C PRO A 61 -36.94 -27.07 17.54
N GLY A 62 -38.01 -26.77 16.79
CA GLY A 62 -37.99 -25.97 15.56
C GLY A 62 -38.12 -24.45 15.80
N ASN A 63 -38.01 -23.97 17.03
CA ASN A 63 -38.13 -22.55 17.32
C ASN A 63 -36.74 -21.88 17.36
N ALA A 64 -36.40 -21.13 16.33
CA ALA A 64 -35.10 -20.44 16.22
C ALA A 64 -34.87 -19.40 17.35
N GLN A 65 -35.94 -18.77 17.87
CA GLN A 65 -35.86 -17.81 18.98
C GLN A 65 -35.33 -18.45 20.24
N LEU A 66 -35.86 -19.63 20.62
CA LEU A 66 -35.43 -20.34 21.82
C LEU A 66 -33.94 -20.76 21.73
N TRP A 67 -33.52 -21.26 20.57
CA TRP A 67 -32.10 -21.57 20.34
C TRP A 67 -31.21 -20.34 20.44
N ALA A 68 -31.65 -19.18 19.91
CA ALA A 68 -30.89 -17.95 20.03
C ALA A 68 -30.82 -17.44 21.47
N MET A 69 -31.92 -17.56 22.25
CA MET A 69 -31.93 -17.24 23.67
C MET A 69 -30.98 -18.16 24.45
N GLN A 70 -30.92 -19.46 24.12
CA GLN A 70 -29.96 -20.39 24.71
C GLN A 70 -28.52 -20.01 24.38
N GLY A 71 -28.26 -19.62 23.14
CA GLY A 71 -26.95 -19.10 22.72
C GLY A 71 -26.56 -17.86 23.52
N ALA A 72 -27.50 -16.93 23.74
CA ALA A 72 -27.25 -15.74 24.53
C ALA A 72 -26.98 -16.08 26.02
N ALA A 73 -27.73 -17.04 26.63
CA ALA A 73 -27.45 -17.48 27.98
C ALA A 73 -26.06 -18.11 28.14
N TYR A 74 -25.66 -19.00 27.20
CA TYR A 74 -24.32 -19.58 27.22
C TYR A 74 -23.22 -18.53 27.00
N ALA A 75 -23.46 -17.54 26.14
CA ALA A 75 -22.52 -16.45 25.94
C ALA A 75 -22.34 -15.63 27.24
N GLY A 76 -23.42 -15.37 27.98
CA GLY A 76 -23.38 -14.71 29.27
C GLY A 76 -22.60 -15.51 30.34
N GLU A 77 -22.65 -16.84 30.30
CA GLU A 77 -21.78 -17.71 31.11
C GLU A 77 -20.35 -17.87 30.57
N SER A 78 -19.97 -17.12 29.54
CA SER A 78 -18.66 -17.22 28.87
C SER A 78 -18.40 -18.60 28.21
N ARG A 79 -19.41 -19.38 27.97
CA ARG A 79 -19.37 -20.70 27.33
C ARG A 79 -19.49 -20.56 25.82
N LYS A 80 -18.47 -19.97 25.20
CA LYS A 80 -18.46 -19.56 23.77
C LYS A 80 -18.83 -20.72 22.82
N GLN A 81 -18.34 -21.94 23.07
CA GLN A 81 -18.58 -23.09 22.18
C GLN A 81 -20.05 -23.53 22.20
N ASP A 82 -20.66 -23.60 23.41
CA ASP A 82 -22.06 -23.94 23.58
C ASP A 82 -22.96 -22.85 22.98
N ALA A 83 -22.57 -21.59 23.15
CA ALA A 83 -23.27 -20.45 22.56
C ALA A 83 -23.28 -20.52 21.02
N LEU A 84 -22.12 -20.76 20.39
CA LEU A 84 -22.02 -20.92 18.95
C LEU A 84 -22.82 -22.11 18.43
N ALA A 85 -22.82 -23.25 19.15
CA ALA A 85 -23.65 -24.42 18.80
C ALA A 85 -25.14 -24.07 18.78
N SER A 86 -25.60 -23.34 19.82
CA SER A 86 -26.99 -22.89 19.92
C SER A 86 -27.36 -21.86 18.85
N PHE A 87 -26.52 -20.86 18.58
CA PHE A 87 -26.75 -19.91 17.50
C PHE A 87 -26.77 -20.60 16.12
N ARG A 88 -25.88 -21.56 15.88
CA ARG A 88 -25.88 -22.35 14.65
C ARG A 88 -27.14 -23.18 14.49
N ALA A 89 -27.68 -23.74 15.60
CA ALA A 89 -28.97 -24.44 15.59
C ALA A 89 -30.11 -23.49 15.20
N ALA A 90 -30.17 -22.28 15.80
CA ALA A 90 -31.12 -21.25 15.42
C ALA A 90 -31.03 -20.88 13.93
N LEU A 91 -29.83 -20.71 13.40
CA LEU A 91 -29.58 -20.33 12.00
C LEU A 91 -29.86 -21.50 11.02
N LYS A 92 -29.81 -22.74 11.46
CA LYS A 92 -30.25 -23.89 10.67
C LYS A 92 -31.74 -23.90 10.46
N ILE A 93 -32.51 -23.42 11.45
CA ILE A 93 -33.97 -23.35 11.39
C ILE A 93 -34.41 -22.08 10.64
N SER A 94 -33.88 -20.95 11.01
CA SER A 94 -34.16 -19.65 10.41
C SER A 94 -32.84 -18.98 10.01
N PRO A 95 -32.41 -19.15 8.75
CA PRO A 95 -31.11 -18.69 8.30
C PRO A 95 -30.80 -17.21 8.50
N ASP A 96 -31.78 -16.32 8.42
CA ASP A 96 -31.61 -14.88 8.53
C ASP A 96 -32.12 -14.33 9.88
N TYR A 97 -32.19 -15.19 10.91
CA TYR A 97 -32.61 -14.76 12.24
C TYR A 97 -31.57 -13.86 12.90
N LEU A 98 -31.82 -12.56 12.86
CA LEU A 98 -30.88 -11.51 13.21
C LEU A 98 -30.25 -11.65 14.61
N PRO A 99 -31.01 -12.01 15.71
CA PRO A 99 -30.39 -12.19 17.01
C PRO A 99 -29.33 -13.29 17.02
N ALA A 100 -29.58 -14.42 16.34
CA ALA A 100 -28.62 -15.51 16.27
C ALA A 100 -27.40 -15.14 15.39
N LEU A 101 -27.61 -14.40 14.27
CA LEU A 101 -26.51 -13.87 13.47
C LEU A 101 -25.61 -12.95 14.29
N LYS A 102 -26.20 -11.97 14.99
CA LYS A 102 -25.44 -11.01 15.82
C LYS A 102 -24.68 -11.70 16.94
N GLY A 103 -25.29 -12.66 17.62
CA GLY A 103 -24.63 -13.42 18.70
C GLY A 103 -23.47 -14.28 18.19
N ALA A 104 -23.65 -14.98 17.09
CA ALA A 104 -22.57 -15.76 16.48
C ALA A 104 -21.44 -14.87 15.95
N ILE A 105 -21.78 -13.77 15.27
CA ILE A 105 -20.80 -12.78 14.76
C ILE A 105 -19.96 -12.23 15.91
N GLN A 106 -20.58 -11.84 17.03
CA GLN A 106 -19.84 -11.26 18.14
C GLN A 106 -18.75 -12.21 18.65
N ILE A 107 -19.07 -13.49 18.84
CA ILE A 107 -18.11 -14.49 19.33
C ILE A 107 -17.02 -14.78 18.30
N GLU A 108 -17.39 -15.00 17.03
CA GLU A 108 -16.40 -15.30 15.96
C GLU A 108 -15.50 -14.11 15.70
N TYR A 109 -16.02 -12.87 15.79
CA TYR A 109 -15.25 -11.64 15.62
C TYR A 109 -14.26 -11.40 16.75
N GLU A 110 -14.69 -11.57 18.01
CA GLU A 110 -13.81 -11.45 19.20
C GLU A 110 -12.67 -12.44 19.19
N ASP A 111 -12.91 -13.64 18.65
CA ASP A 111 -11.88 -14.67 18.48
C ASP A 111 -11.01 -14.46 17.20
N GLY A 112 -11.25 -13.39 16.45
CA GLY A 112 -10.52 -13.07 15.20
C GLY A 112 -10.76 -14.08 14.08
N ARG A 113 -11.87 -14.81 14.11
CA ARG A 113 -12.14 -15.91 13.17
C ARG A 113 -12.76 -15.41 11.86
N LYS A 114 -12.26 -15.96 10.75
CA LYS A 114 -12.78 -15.70 9.40
C LYS A 114 -14.26 -16.13 9.24
N ASP A 115 -14.75 -17.01 10.10
CA ASP A 115 -16.11 -17.51 10.08
C ASP A 115 -17.17 -16.42 10.35
N ALA A 116 -16.78 -15.27 10.93
CA ALA A 116 -17.63 -14.09 11.05
C ALA A 116 -18.00 -13.46 9.69
N ILE A 117 -17.12 -13.54 8.67
CA ILE A 117 -17.31 -12.87 7.37
C ILE A 117 -18.62 -13.30 6.67
N PRO A 118 -18.89 -14.61 6.46
CA PRO A 118 -20.13 -15.02 5.80
C PRO A 118 -21.39 -14.66 6.60
N LEU A 119 -21.29 -14.59 7.93
CA LEU A 119 -22.41 -14.16 8.78
C LEU A 119 -22.67 -12.66 8.65
N LEU A 120 -21.61 -11.84 8.65
CA LEU A 120 -21.69 -10.39 8.43
C LEU A 120 -22.26 -10.06 7.05
N GLN A 121 -21.80 -10.74 6.00
CA GLN A 121 -22.34 -10.59 4.65
C GLN A 121 -23.83 -10.95 4.58
N ARG A 122 -24.26 -11.90 5.42
CA ARG A 122 -25.67 -12.28 5.52
C ARG A 122 -26.50 -11.19 6.20
N VAL A 123 -26.00 -10.58 7.27
CA VAL A 123 -26.63 -9.40 7.89
C VAL A 123 -26.77 -8.29 6.86
N LEU A 124 -25.72 -7.99 6.10
CA LEU A 124 -25.73 -6.90 5.10
C LEU A 124 -26.64 -7.16 3.90
N ARG A 125 -26.98 -8.41 3.58
CA ARG A 125 -28.05 -8.67 2.57
C ARG A 125 -29.42 -8.22 3.03
N GLY A 126 -29.73 -8.37 4.30
CA GLY A 126 -31.01 -7.90 4.89
C GLY A 126 -30.97 -6.44 5.35
N HIS A 127 -29.78 -5.96 5.74
CA HIS A 127 -29.57 -4.64 6.32
C HIS A 127 -28.34 -3.97 5.70
N PRO A 128 -28.43 -3.50 4.43
CA PRO A 128 -27.27 -2.98 3.68
C PRO A 128 -26.60 -1.74 4.28
N ALA A 129 -27.27 -1.05 5.19
CA ALA A 129 -26.77 0.16 5.84
C ALA A 129 -26.30 -0.08 7.29
N ASP A 130 -26.14 -1.34 7.72
CA ASP A 130 -25.69 -1.65 9.10
C ASP A 130 -24.21 -1.32 9.27
N GLN A 131 -23.92 -0.12 9.79
CA GLN A 131 -22.56 0.41 9.96
C GLN A 131 -21.69 -0.51 10.82
N THR A 132 -22.24 -1.16 11.85
CA THR A 132 -21.48 -2.09 12.70
C THR A 132 -20.98 -3.29 11.93
N SER A 133 -21.84 -3.91 11.10
CA SER A 133 -21.43 -5.04 10.25
C SER A 133 -20.41 -4.62 9.20
N HIS A 134 -20.54 -3.43 8.62
CA HIS A 134 -19.52 -2.87 7.72
C HIS A 134 -18.19 -2.65 8.46
N GLY A 135 -18.22 -2.08 9.66
CA GLY A 135 -17.02 -1.86 10.46
C GLY A 135 -16.29 -3.15 10.84
N MET A 136 -17.02 -4.17 11.25
CA MET A 136 -16.43 -5.49 11.54
C MET A 136 -15.85 -6.14 10.30
N LEU A 137 -16.51 -6.06 9.14
CA LEU A 137 -15.97 -6.57 7.88
C LEU A 137 -14.71 -5.83 7.46
N ALA A 138 -14.70 -4.51 7.57
CA ALA A 138 -13.53 -3.70 7.22
C ALA A 138 -12.29 -4.16 7.98
N VAL A 139 -12.42 -4.36 9.30
CA VAL A 139 -11.30 -4.82 10.15
C VAL A 139 -10.85 -6.24 9.78
N LEU A 140 -11.78 -7.16 9.57
CA LEU A 140 -11.46 -8.54 9.20
C LEU A 140 -10.81 -8.63 7.82
N GLU A 141 -11.27 -7.86 6.86
CA GLU A 141 -10.67 -7.81 5.51
C GLU A 141 -9.30 -7.15 5.53
N TYR A 142 -9.09 -6.11 6.33
CA TYR A 142 -7.75 -5.54 6.58
C TYR A 142 -6.79 -6.61 7.13
N GLN A 143 -7.20 -7.35 8.16
CA GLN A 143 -6.39 -8.44 8.74
C GLN A 143 -6.05 -9.54 7.73
N GLN A 144 -6.89 -9.74 6.71
CA GLN A 144 -6.63 -10.68 5.60
C GLN A 144 -5.82 -10.06 4.46
N GLY A 145 -5.48 -8.77 4.53
CA GLY A 145 -4.76 -8.06 3.47
C GLY A 145 -5.62 -7.68 2.25
N ASN A 146 -6.95 -7.87 2.32
CA ASN A 146 -7.89 -7.43 1.30
C ASN A 146 -8.22 -5.94 1.47
N CYS A 147 -7.27 -5.07 1.09
CA CYS A 147 -7.44 -3.64 1.28
C CYS A 147 -8.56 -3.03 0.45
N ALA A 148 -8.75 -3.46 -0.79
CA ALA A 148 -9.82 -2.93 -1.63
C ALA A 148 -11.23 -3.17 -1.01
N GLY A 149 -11.48 -4.37 -0.49
CA GLY A 149 -12.72 -4.69 0.23
C GLY A 149 -12.84 -3.90 1.54
N ALA A 150 -11.74 -3.84 2.31
CA ALA A 150 -11.70 -3.12 3.58
C ALA A 150 -12.04 -1.64 3.41
N VAL A 151 -11.44 -0.94 2.43
CA VAL A 151 -11.73 0.47 2.11
C VAL A 151 -13.23 0.69 1.85
N ALA A 152 -13.84 -0.14 0.99
CA ALA A 152 -15.25 -0.03 0.67
C ALA A 152 -16.16 -0.21 1.91
N HIS A 153 -15.73 -1.04 2.86
CA HIS A 153 -16.46 -1.27 4.11
C HIS A 153 -16.18 -0.19 5.16
N PHE A 154 -14.96 0.34 5.26
CA PHE A 154 -14.64 1.51 6.11
C PHE A 154 -15.47 2.73 5.70
N GLU A 155 -15.59 3.02 4.40
CA GLU A 155 -16.41 4.12 3.90
C GLU A 155 -17.89 3.99 4.32
N LYS A 156 -18.45 2.77 4.24
CA LYS A 156 -19.84 2.50 4.64
C LYS A 156 -20.05 2.45 6.15
N ALA A 157 -19.01 2.14 6.91
CA ALA A 157 -19.05 2.20 8.38
C ALA A 157 -19.15 3.64 8.90
N GLY A 158 -18.73 4.63 8.06
CA GLY A 158 -18.87 6.05 8.35
C GLY A 158 -18.17 6.47 9.65
N ALA A 159 -18.88 7.19 10.50
CA ALA A 159 -18.35 7.73 11.76
C ALA A 159 -18.05 6.70 12.85
N LEU A 160 -18.26 5.40 12.61
CA LEU A 160 -18.05 4.35 13.62
C LEU A 160 -16.63 4.34 14.19
N PHE A 161 -15.66 4.75 13.38
CA PHE A 161 -14.24 4.76 13.73
C PHE A 161 -13.71 6.13 14.17
N ASP A 162 -14.49 7.21 14.12
CA ASP A 162 -14.00 8.57 14.40
C ASP A 162 -13.37 8.74 15.80
N SER A 163 -13.72 7.89 16.76
CA SER A 163 -13.12 7.85 18.08
C SER A 163 -12.22 6.62 18.34
N ARG A 164 -11.84 5.88 17.29
CA ARG A 164 -11.09 4.63 17.39
C ARG A 164 -9.82 4.70 16.56
N PRO A 165 -8.68 5.12 17.13
CA PRO A 165 -7.41 5.27 16.40
C PRO A 165 -6.99 4.02 15.64
N ASP A 166 -7.09 2.83 16.25
CA ASP A 166 -6.71 1.57 15.60
C ASP A 166 -7.49 1.31 14.30
N GLY A 167 -8.79 1.62 14.31
CA GLY A 167 -9.63 1.49 13.12
C GLY A 167 -9.29 2.50 12.03
N LEU A 168 -9.00 3.74 12.41
CA LEU A 168 -8.55 4.78 11.49
C LEU A 168 -7.18 4.44 10.90
N HIS A 169 -6.23 3.92 11.69
CA HIS A 169 -4.94 3.44 11.19
C HIS A 169 -5.09 2.30 10.19
N ALA A 170 -5.93 1.29 10.49
CA ALA A 170 -6.19 0.20 9.56
C ALA A 170 -6.79 0.71 8.22
N TYR A 171 -7.68 1.69 8.30
CA TYR A 171 -8.27 2.34 7.13
C TYR A 171 -7.22 3.11 6.33
N ALA A 172 -6.42 3.96 6.98
CA ALA A 172 -5.34 4.71 6.34
C ALA A 172 -4.31 3.78 5.68
N ALA A 173 -3.90 2.71 6.37
CA ALA A 173 -2.96 1.73 5.82
C ALA A 173 -3.49 1.07 4.54
N CYS A 174 -4.78 0.75 4.49
CA CYS A 174 -5.40 0.23 3.27
C CYS A 174 -5.46 1.28 2.15
N LEU A 175 -5.80 2.53 2.46
CA LEU A 175 -5.80 3.61 1.48
C LEU A 175 -4.41 3.86 0.89
N VAL A 176 -3.35 3.81 1.72
CA VAL A 176 -1.95 3.92 1.25
C VAL A 176 -1.60 2.77 0.30
N LYS A 177 -2.01 1.54 0.62
CA LYS A 177 -1.77 0.38 -0.24
C LYS A 177 -2.51 0.49 -1.58
N GLU A 178 -3.71 1.06 -1.58
CA GLU A 178 -4.49 1.35 -2.79
C GLU A 178 -4.04 2.66 -3.50
N LYS A 179 -3.00 3.34 -2.97
CA LYS A 179 -2.46 4.61 -3.48
C LYS A 179 -3.45 5.79 -3.44
N GLU A 180 -4.44 5.73 -2.56
CA GLU A 180 -5.41 6.81 -2.33
C GLU A 180 -4.88 7.76 -1.23
N PHE A 181 -3.75 8.42 -1.51
CA PHE A 181 -2.99 9.20 -0.52
C PHE A 181 -3.78 10.39 0.06
N ASP A 182 -4.56 11.08 -0.76
CA ASP A 182 -5.42 12.19 -0.29
C ASP A 182 -6.43 11.75 0.76
N LYS A 183 -7.09 10.61 0.53
CA LYS A 183 -8.01 10.04 1.50
C LYS A 183 -7.28 9.56 2.76
N ALA A 184 -6.10 8.95 2.57
CA ALA A 184 -5.27 8.50 3.70
C ALA A 184 -4.86 9.67 4.60
N ALA A 185 -4.41 10.79 4.02
CA ALA A 185 -4.10 12.01 4.76
C ALA A 185 -5.33 12.53 5.53
N GLY A 186 -6.50 12.57 4.90
CA GLY A 186 -7.74 12.96 5.56
C GLY A 186 -8.13 12.06 6.74
N VAL A 187 -7.87 10.74 6.64
CA VAL A 187 -8.11 9.79 7.74
C VAL A 187 -7.10 10.00 8.87
N LEU A 188 -5.81 10.13 8.56
CA LEU A 188 -4.75 10.37 9.56
C LEU A 188 -4.92 11.72 10.24
N GLY A 189 -5.39 12.74 9.54
CA GLY A 189 -5.74 14.04 10.13
C GLY A 189 -6.81 13.91 11.23
N ARG A 190 -7.80 13.02 11.05
CA ARG A 190 -8.78 12.71 12.11
C ARG A 190 -8.12 11.99 13.28
N THR A 191 -7.19 11.07 13.02
CA THR A 191 -6.44 10.38 14.09
C THR A 191 -5.61 11.37 14.90
N LEU A 192 -4.88 12.25 14.23
CA LEU A 192 -4.10 13.30 14.89
C LEU A 192 -4.98 14.28 15.70
N ALA A 193 -6.21 14.56 15.24
CA ALA A 193 -7.16 15.38 15.96
C ALA A 193 -7.61 14.77 17.31
N LEU A 194 -7.57 13.44 17.44
CA LEU A 194 -7.86 12.75 18.71
C LEU A 194 -6.72 12.94 19.72
N ASN A 195 -5.48 13.00 19.26
CA ASN A 195 -4.30 13.24 20.09
C ASN A 195 -3.34 14.24 19.39
N PRO A 196 -3.58 15.56 19.46
CA PRO A 196 -2.79 16.55 18.76
C PRO A 196 -1.32 16.65 19.18
N ARG A 197 -0.93 15.97 20.27
CA ARG A 197 0.47 15.94 20.77
C ARG A 197 1.23 14.70 20.34
N ASP A 198 0.61 13.82 19.58
CA ASP A 198 1.26 12.61 19.07
C ASP A 198 2.20 12.97 17.91
N GLU A 199 3.50 13.03 18.21
CA GLU A 199 4.53 13.38 17.23
C GLU A 199 4.66 12.29 16.16
N ARG A 200 4.55 11.03 16.55
CA ARG A 200 4.62 9.92 15.61
C ARG A 200 3.47 9.95 14.59
N GLU A 201 2.26 10.23 15.07
CA GLU A 201 1.09 10.38 14.18
C GLU A 201 1.27 11.58 13.24
N ARG A 202 1.88 12.65 13.74
CA ARG A 202 2.18 13.84 12.97
C ARG A 202 3.21 13.59 11.87
N HIS A 203 4.27 12.84 12.15
CA HIS A 203 5.25 12.41 11.14
C HIS A 203 4.59 11.54 10.07
N LEU A 204 3.76 10.57 10.49
CA LEU A 204 3.04 9.71 9.55
C LEU A 204 2.12 10.50 8.62
N LEU A 205 1.34 11.45 9.17
CA LEU A 205 0.48 12.32 8.38
C LEU A 205 1.31 13.15 7.38
N ALA A 206 2.37 13.81 7.83
CA ALA A 206 3.23 14.63 6.97
C ALA A 206 3.87 13.80 5.85
N ALA A 207 4.31 12.57 6.14
CA ALA A 207 4.86 11.67 5.14
C ALA A 207 3.81 11.30 4.06
N ILE A 208 2.56 11.07 4.47
CA ILE A 208 1.47 10.77 3.51
C ILE A 208 1.06 12.01 2.71
N GLU A 209 1.06 13.19 3.32
CA GLU A 209 0.82 14.47 2.62
C GLU A 209 1.88 14.72 1.54
N LEU A 210 3.16 14.40 1.81
CA LEU A 210 4.23 14.42 0.79
C LEU A 210 3.98 13.39 -0.33
N MET A 211 3.55 12.19 0.00
CA MET A 211 3.18 11.18 -1.00
C MET A 211 1.98 11.60 -1.85
N ALA A 212 1.08 12.39 -1.29
CA ALA A 212 -0.05 13.02 -1.97
C ALA A 212 0.35 14.27 -2.79
N HIS A 213 1.63 14.66 -2.79
CA HIS A 213 2.13 15.90 -3.40
C HIS A 213 1.55 17.18 -2.81
N HIS A 214 1.28 17.17 -1.50
CA HIS A 214 0.82 18.32 -0.71
C HIS A 214 1.90 18.83 0.27
N PRO A 215 3.03 19.35 -0.20
CA PRO A 215 4.16 19.72 0.66
C PRO A 215 3.83 20.86 1.64
N GLN A 216 2.92 21.77 1.28
CA GLN A 216 2.50 22.86 2.17
C GLN A 216 1.66 22.37 3.36
N ASP A 217 0.84 21.32 3.12
CA ASP A 217 0.08 20.68 4.19
C ASP A 217 1.04 19.94 5.14
N ALA A 218 2.04 19.22 4.59
CA ALA A 218 3.09 18.56 5.37
C ALA A 218 3.86 19.57 6.25
N LEU A 219 4.25 20.73 5.71
CA LEU A 219 4.88 21.80 6.50
C LEU A 219 3.96 22.31 7.61
N SER A 220 2.68 22.49 7.30
CA SER A 220 1.69 22.93 8.29
C SER A 220 1.51 21.89 9.40
N THR A 221 1.49 20.61 9.03
CA THR A 221 1.41 19.49 9.97
C THR A 221 2.64 19.42 10.87
N LEU A 222 3.85 19.63 10.34
CA LEU A 222 5.11 19.58 11.10
C LEU A 222 5.38 20.85 11.91
N GLN A 223 4.74 21.99 11.58
CA GLN A 223 5.03 23.29 12.16
C GLN A 223 5.05 23.34 13.71
N PRO A 224 4.14 22.66 14.46
CA PRO A 224 4.19 22.65 15.91
C PRO A 224 5.49 22.07 16.48
N ILE A 225 6.07 21.06 15.83
CA ILE A 225 7.35 20.45 16.24
C ILE A 225 8.52 21.32 15.75
N LEU A 226 8.48 21.81 14.53
CA LEU A 226 9.53 22.68 13.96
C LEU A 226 9.72 23.97 14.77
N ARG A 227 8.67 24.49 15.40
CA ARG A 227 8.74 25.65 16.29
C ARG A 227 9.20 25.30 17.71
N ALA A 228 9.26 24.03 18.06
CA ALA A 228 9.81 23.62 19.34
C ALA A 228 11.31 23.91 19.41
N SER A 229 11.84 24.03 20.63
CA SER A 229 13.25 24.40 20.83
C SER A 229 14.25 23.33 20.31
N ASN A 230 13.78 22.13 20.03
CA ASN A 230 14.63 21.00 19.62
C ASN A 230 13.83 20.00 18.77
N PRO A 231 13.58 20.29 17.48
CA PRO A 231 12.95 19.32 16.58
C PRO A 231 13.84 18.08 16.44
N ASP A 232 13.22 16.91 16.32
CA ASP A 232 13.94 15.66 16.09
C ASP A 232 14.39 15.51 14.63
N VAL A 233 15.24 14.53 14.39
CA VAL A 233 15.82 14.25 13.06
C VAL A 233 14.74 13.93 12.03
N GLU A 234 13.74 13.12 12.38
CA GLU A 234 12.64 12.71 11.48
C GLU A 234 11.82 13.93 11.05
N THR A 235 11.52 14.84 11.98
CA THR A 235 10.84 16.11 11.67
C THR A 235 11.64 16.94 10.68
N LEU A 236 12.96 17.07 10.90
CA LEU A 236 13.83 17.86 10.02
C LEU A 236 13.97 17.24 8.64
N GLU A 237 14.09 15.92 8.54
CA GLU A 237 14.15 15.19 7.27
C GLU A 237 12.86 15.38 6.46
N LEU A 238 11.69 15.16 7.07
CA LEU A 238 10.39 15.37 6.41
C LEU A 238 10.20 16.84 6.01
N ALA A 239 10.59 17.78 6.87
CA ALA A 239 10.49 19.21 6.57
C ALA A 239 11.42 19.61 5.42
N SER A 240 12.65 19.09 5.37
CA SER A 240 13.57 19.35 4.25
C SER A 240 12.97 18.90 2.92
N ARG A 241 12.38 17.71 2.87
CA ARG A 241 11.68 17.21 1.66
C ARG A 241 10.50 18.08 1.29
N ALA A 242 9.70 18.49 2.28
CA ALA A 242 8.54 19.35 2.06
C ALA A 242 8.94 20.76 1.56
N TYR A 243 10.04 21.33 2.07
CA TYR A 243 10.59 22.59 1.58
C TYR A 243 11.07 22.47 0.13
N GLU A 244 11.79 21.38 -0.20
CA GLU A 244 12.27 21.14 -1.56
C GLU A 244 11.10 20.96 -2.55
N ASP A 245 10.10 20.16 -2.21
CA ASP A 245 8.89 19.97 -3.04
C ASP A 245 8.10 21.29 -3.19
N SER A 246 8.21 22.18 -2.20
CA SER A 246 7.65 23.54 -2.24
C SER A 246 8.51 24.57 -2.98
N LYS A 247 9.66 24.14 -3.53
CA LYS A 247 10.66 24.98 -4.21
C LYS A 247 11.34 26.02 -3.28
N ASP A 248 11.43 25.71 -2.00
CA ASP A 248 12.20 26.49 -1.02
C ASP A 248 13.50 25.72 -0.68
N THR A 249 14.36 25.57 -1.66
CA THR A 249 15.65 24.87 -1.56
C THR A 249 16.55 25.43 -0.44
N PRO A 250 16.63 26.76 -0.18
CA PRO A 250 17.41 27.28 0.95
C PRO A 250 16.97 26.70 2.30
N GLN A 251 15.67 26.63 2.55
CA GLN A 251 15.15 26.03 3.78
C GLN A 251 15.37 24.52 3.81
N ALA A 252 15.21 23.83 2.67
CA ALA A 252 15.49 22.39 2.56
C ALA A 252 16.93 22.08 2.97
N VAL A 253 17.90 22.78 2.40
CA VAL A 253 19.34 22.64 2.72
C VAL A 253 19.63 22.93 4.19
N SER A 254 19.13 24.06 4.71
CA SER A 254 19.36 24.47 6.10
C SER A 254 18.80 23.42 7.08
N THR A 255 17.61 22.92 6.82
CA THR A 255 16.92 21.93 7.65
C THR A 255 17.64 20.57 7.61
N LEU A 256 18.08 20.14 6.43
CA LEU A 256 18.80 18.88 6.29
C LEU A 256 20.19 18.92 6.96
N ARG A 257 20.89 20.05 6.88
CA ARG A 257 22.14 20.26 7.62
C ARG A 257 21.92 20.19 9.15
N GLN A 258 20.83 20.74 9.66
CA GLN A 258 20.48 20.59 11.07
C GLN A 258 20.25 19.13 11.45
N ALA A 259 19.56 18.36 10.60
CA ALA A 259 19.37 16.93 10.84
C ALA A 259 20.70 16.16 10.90
N ILE A 260 21.63 16.44 9.99
CA ILE A 260 22.99 15.85 9.97
C ILE A 260 23.75 16.19 11.26
N LEU A 261 23.64 17.42 11.76
CA LEU A 261 24.31 17.82 13.01
C LEU A 261 23.75 17.10 14.24
N LEU A 262 22.45 16.76 14.23
CA LEU A 262 21.80 16.04 15.33
C LEU A 262 22.12 14.54 15.30
N ASP A 263 22.20 13.93 14.11
CA ASP A 263 22.52 12.51 13.95
C ASP A 263 23.57 12.30 12.85
N PRO A 264 24.85 12.58 13.16
CA PRO A 264 25.95 12.42 12.20
C PRO A 264 26.27 10.96 11.86
N GLN A 265 25.61 9.98 12.50
CA GLN A 265 25.75 8.57 12.19
C GLN A 265 24.70 8.06 11.19
N ASN A 266 23.75 8.88 10.78
CA ASN A 266 22.68 8.51 9.86
C ASN A 266 23.11 8.66 8.39
N VAL A 267 23.43 7.55 7.76
CA VAL A 267 23.85 7.48 6.35
C VAL A 267 22.82 8.13 5.41
N ASN A 268 21.52 7.98 5.71
CA ASN A 268 20.45 8.44 4.83
C ASN A 268 20.44 9.97 4.68
N LEU A 269 20.75 10.71 5.75
CA LEU A 269 20.78 12.18 5.70
C LEU A 269 21.83 12.72 4.73
N TYR A 270 23.01 12.09 4.70
CA TYR A 270 24.06 12.45 3.73
C TYR A 270 23.66 12.06 2.31
N MET A 271 22.97 10.92 2.14
CA MET A 271 22.46 10.51 0.83
C MET A 271 21.36 11.43 0.33
N ASP A 272 20.47 11.89 1.21
CA ASP A 272 19.45 12.88 0.88
C ASP A 272 20.09 14.22 0.47
N PHE A 273 21.18 14.61 1.15
CA PHE A 273 21.94 15.81 0.78
C PHE A 273 22.63 15.65 -0.58
N ALA A 274 23.18 14.48 -0.87
CA ALA A 274 23.77 14.17 -2.18
C ALA A 274 22.70 14.26 -3.30
N ASN A 275 21.51 13.71 -3.06
CA ASN A 275 20.38 13.78 -3.98
C ASN A 275 19.91 15.21 -4.21
N LEU A 276 19.77 16.00 -3.13
CA LEU A 276 19.41 17.41 -3.20
C LEU A 276 20.44 18.22 -3.99
N SER A 277 21.73 18.03 -3.70
CA SER A 277 22.83 18.67 -4.43
C SER A 277 22.85 18.31 -5.90
N SER A 278 22.60 17.05 -6.22
CA SER A 278 22.50 16.57 -7.60
C SER A 278 21.32 17.19 -8.34
N ALA A 279 20.17 17.33 -7.68
CA ALA A 279 18.98 17.95 -8.26
C ALA A 279 19.19 19.42 -8.68
N HIS A 280 20.18 20.09 -8.07
CA HIS A 280 20.53 21.49 -8.34
C HIS A 280 21.90 21.67 -8.98
N ASP A 281 22.49 20.63 -9.58
CA ASP A 281 23.82 20.65 -10.24
C ASP A 281 24.94 21.20 -9.35
N SER A 282 24.76 21.10 -8.01
CA SER A 282 25.70 21.59 -7.01
C SER A 282 26.57 20.47 -6.46
N TYR A 283 27.18 19.71 -7.40
CA TYR A 283 27.87 18.46 -7.15
C TYR A 283 29.00 18.58 -6.12
N GLN A 284 29.79 19.67 -6.17
CA GLN A 284 30.91 19.88 -5.24
C GLN A 284 30.40 20.00 -3.79
N VAL A 285 29.32 20.76 -3.55
CA VAL A 285 28.72 20.90 -2.22
C VAL A 285 28.23 19.54 -1.68
N GLY A 286 27.65 18.72 -2.57
CA GLY A 286 27.26 17.35 -2.22
C GLY A 286 28.46 16.47 -1.86
N ILE A 287 29.56 16.57 -2.64
CA ILE A 287 30.82 15.86 -2.40
C ILE A 287 31.39 16.22 -1.02
N ASP A 288 31.39 17.49 -0.68
CA ASP A 288 31.96 17.97 0.58
C ASP A 288 31.18 17.40 1.78
N VAL A 289 29.86 17.51 1.76
CA VAL A 289 29.00 16.98 2.84
C VAL A 289 29.08 15.45 2.92
N VAL A 290 29.06 14.74 1.78
CA VAL A 290 29.20 13.27 1.79
C VAL A 290 30.60 12.84 2.26
N SER A 291 31.64 13.62 1.98
CA SER A 291 33.01 13.38 2.46
C SER A 291 33.10 13.51 3.98
N ASP A 292 32.41 14.48 4.57
CA ASP A 292 32.28 14.57 6.03
C ASP A 292 31.56 13.33 6.58
N GLY A 293 30.53 12.87 5.91
CA GLY A 293 29.83 11.62 6.26
C GLY A 293 30.74 10.40 6.20
N ILE A 294 31.57 10.28 5.16
CA ILE A 294 32.57 9.18 5.04
C ILE A 294 33.61 9.26 6.14
N ALA A 295 34.04 10.46 6.53
CA ALA A 295 34.97 10.63 7.67
C ALA A 295 34.38 10.12 8.99
N GLN A 296 33.08 10.30 9.22
CA GLN A 296 32.37 9.78 10.38
C GLN A 296 32.06 8.28 10.26
N LEU A 297 31.77 7.80 9.04
CA LEU A 297 31.26 6.47 8.72
C LEU A 297 32.11 5.79 7.62
N PRO A 298 33.39 5.50 7.85
CA PRO A 298 34.31 5.05 6.79
C PRO A 298 33.97 3.68 6.18
N LYS A 299 33.03 2.96 6.77
CA LYS A 299 32.55 1.65 6.26
C LYS A 299 31.17 1.72 5.61
N ALA A 300 30.62 2.90 5.43
CA ALA A 300 29.32 3.08 4.79
C ALA A 300 29.47 3.07 3.26
N ALA A 301 29.41 1.90 2.65
CA ALA A 301 29.48 1.74 1.19
C ALA A 301 28.50 2.64 0.42
N PRO A 302 27.24 2.90 0.88
CA PRO A 302 26.35 3.84 0.19
C PRO A 302 26.91 5.25 0.04
N LEU A 303 27.66 5.77 1.03
CA LEU A 303 28.24 7.11 0.94
C LEU A 303 29.33 7.20 -0.13
N LEU A 304 30.18 6.18 -0.21
CA LEU A 304 31.19 6.07 -1.28
C LEU A 304 30.51 6.00 -2.65
N LEU A 305 29.44 5.20 -2.80
CA LEU A 305 28.68 5.14 -4.04
C LEU A 305 28.07 6.50 -4.40
N GLY A 306 27.46 7.16 -3.41
CA GLY A 306 26.86 8.49 -3.60
C GLY A 306 27.89 9.52 -4.03
N ARG A 307 29.08 9.58 -3.37
CA ARG A 307 30.14 10.50 -3.72
C ARG A 307 30.75 10.19 -5.09
N GLY A 308 30.95 8.92 -5.40
CA GLY A 308 31.42 8.47 -6.71
C GLY A 308 30.49 8.93 -7.84
N VAL A 309 29.16 8.84 -7.64
CA VAL A 309 28.20 9.37 -8.62
C VAL A 309 28.33 10.89 -8.80
N LEU A 310 28.53 11.63 -7.72
CA LEU A 310 28.74 13.09 -7.81
C LEU A 310 30.07 13.44 -8.52
N TYR A 311 31.15 12.70 -8.28
CA TYR A 311 32.40 12.84 -9.00
C TYR A 311 32.24 12.60 -10.52
N VAL A 312 31.43 11.61 -10.90
CA VAL A 312 31.11 11.37 -12.32
C VAL A 312 30.49 12.61 -12.95
N GLN A 313 29.60 13.32 -12.27
CA GLN A 313 28.96 14.53 -12.80
C GLN A 313 29.96 15.70 -13.00
N LEU A 314 31.05 15.72 -12.24
CA LEU A 314 32.13 16.67 -12.39
C LEU A 314 33.23 16.20 -13.37
N ALA A 315 33.04 15.05 -14.00
CA ALA A 315 34.07 14.39 -14.85
C ALA A 315 35.38 14.06 -14.09
N GLU A 316 35.32 13.93 -12.76
CA GLU A 316 36.46 13.51 -11.93
C GLU A 316 36.51 11.97 -11.81
N TYR A 317 36.70 11.31 -12.91
CA TYR A 317 36.53 9.89 -13.11
C TYR A 317 37.43 9.00 -12.22
N ASP A 318 38.69 9.41 -12.04
CA ASP A 318 39.65 8.66 -11.23
C ASP A 318 39.17 8.58 -9.77
N LYS A 319 38.68 9.70 -9.22
CA LYS A 319 38.13 9.73 -7.87
C LYS A 319 36.83 8.91 -7.74
N ALA A 320 36.00 8.93 -8.78
CA ALA A 320 34.78 8.13 -8.82
C ALA A 320 35.11 6.63 -8.85
N GLU A 321 36.14 6.21 -9.63
CA GLU A 321 36.57 4.80 -9.69
C GLU A 321 37.12 4.33 -8.35
N ASP A 322 37.92 5.14 -7.66
CA ASP A 322 38.42 4.85 -6.32
C ASP A 322 37.27 4.64 -5.32
N ASP A 323 36.28 5.52 -5.32
CA ASP A 323 35.12 5.40 -4.43
C ASP A 323 34.28 4.15 -4.75
N PHE A 324 34.06 3.84 -6.01
CA PHE A 324 33.31 2.65 -6.41
C PHE A 324 34.05 1.35 -6.06
N GLU A 325 35.37 1.32 -6.22
CA GLU A 325 36.18 0.17 -5.83
C GLU A 325 36.18 -0.03 -4.32
N MET A 326 36.34 1.05 -3.54
CA MET A 326 36.24 0.98 -2.07
C MET A 326 34.85 0.51 -1.62
N ALA A 327 33.78 1.01 -2.24
CA ALA A 327 32.42 0.59 -1.93
C ALA A 327 32.23 -0.91 -2.24
N HIS A 328 32.81 -1.40 -3.35
CA HIS A 328 32.74 -2.81 -3.72
C HIS A 328 33.51 -3.70 -2.74
N GLN A 329 34.67 -3.24 -2.25
CA GLN A 329 35.45 -3.97 -1.23
C GLN A 329 34.69 -4.09 0.10
N LEU A 330 33.91 -3.06 0.47
CA LEU A 330 33.09 -3.06 1.68
C LEU A 330 31.84 -3.93 1.55
N ASP A 331 31.20 -3.94 0.38
CA ASP A 331 30.04 -4.75 0.09
C ASP A 331 30.07 -5.34 -1.33
N PRO A 332 30.74 -6.50 -1.50
CA PRO A 332 30.84 -7.17 -2.80
C PRO A 332 29.48 -7.63 -3.38
N HIS A 333 28.43 -7.67 -2.56
CA HIS A 333 27.11 -8.12 -2.99
C HIS A 333 26.26 -7.00 -3.61
N GLN A 334 26.67 -5.76 -3.50
CA GLN A 334 25.96 -4.65 -4.13
C GLN A 334 26.26 -4.61 -5.65
N SER A 335 25.26 -4.97 -6.45
CA SER A 335 25.32 -4.79 -7.91
C SER A 335 25.36 -3.32 -8.34
N LEU A 336 25.00 -2.41 -7.43
CA LEU A 336 24.99 -0.96 -7.69
C LEU A 336 26.40 -0.40 -7.96
N SER A 337 27.45 -0.90 -7.27
CA SER A 337 28.83 -0.48 -7.53
C SER A 337 29.30 -0.87 -8.94
N ALA A 338 28.94 -2.06 -9.41
CA ALA A 338 29.25 -2.50 -10.78
C ALA A 338 28.46 -1.71 -11.84
N ALA A 339 27.21 -1.34 -11.53
CA ALA A 339 26.41 -0.46 -12.38
C ALA A 339 26.99 0.95 -12.43
N ALA A 340 27.46 1.49 -11.30
CA ALA A 340 28.11 2.78 -11.24
C ALA A 340 29.44 2.81 -12.03
N GLN A 341 30.27 1.75 -11.92
CA GLN A 341 31.47 1.59 -12.74
C GLN A 341 31.15 1.51 -14.25
N GLY A 342 30.02 0.88 -14.61
CA GLY A 342 29.54 0.85 -15.99
C GLY A 342 29.17 2.24 -16.51
N LEU A 343 28.40 3.01 -15.72
CA LEU A 343 28.04 4.40 -16.05
C LEU A 343 29.26 5.31 -16.19
N LEU A 344 30.26 5.14 -15.32
CA LEU A 344 31.53 5.85 -15.39
C LEU A 344 32.25 5.61 -16.74
N ALA A 345 32.35 4.35 -17.15
CA ALA A 345 33.00 3.99 -18.40
C ALA A 345 32.19 4.47 -19.62
N GLU A 346 30.88 4.53 -19.53
CA GLU A 346 29.99 5.09 -20.57
C GLU A 346 30.24 6.60 -20.75
N GLN A 347 30.31 7.38 -19.68
CA GLN A 347 30.58 8.82 -19.74
C GLN A 347 31.98 9.14 -20.25
N GLN A 348 32.96 8.26 -20.05
CA GLN A 348 34.29 8.38 -20.65
C GLN A 348 34.30 8.09 -22.14
N ASN A 349 33.17 7.82 -22.78
CA ASN A 349 33.07 7.35 -24.18
C ASN A 349 33.87 6.07 -24.44
N ASN A 350 34.15 5.28 -23.44
CA ASN A 350 34.89 4.03 -23.49
C ASN A 350 33.96 2.84 -23.28
N LEU A 351 33.02 2.66 -24.22
CA LEU A 351 32.03 1.58 -24.22
C LEU A 351 32.69 0.20 -24.15
N GLU A 352 33.87 0.03 -24.78
CA GLU A 352 34.62 -1.22 -24.74
C GLU A 352 35.07 -1.58 -23.29
N SER A 353 35.62 -0.60 -22.56
CA SER A 353 35.99 -0.78 -21.15
C SER A 353 34.76 -1.03 -20.27
N ALA A 354 33.69 -0.30 -20.51
CA ALA A 354 32.42 -0.49 -19.81
C ALA A 354 31.90 -1.91 -19.99
N LEU A 355 31.89 -2.39 -21.23
CA LEU A 355 31.43 -3.73 -21.57
C LEU A 355 32.31 -4.80 -20.94
N ALA A 356 33.66 -4.63 -20.97
CA ALA A 356 34.59 -5.57 -20.33
C ALA A 356 34.38 -5.67 -18.82
N LYS A 357 34.20 -4.54 -18.10
CA LYS A 357 33.90 -4.53 -16.65
C LYS A 357 32.57 -5.23 -16.35
N VAL A 358 31.51 -4.94 -17.11
CA VAL A 358 30.20 -5.60 -16.95
C VAL A 358 30.31 -7.11 -17.22
N GLN A 359 31.06 -7.53 -18.23
CA GLN A 359 31.27 -8.95 -18.53
C GLN A 359 32.01 -9.68 -17.40
N THR A 360 33.05 -9.07 -16.82
CA THR A 360 33.77 -9.61 -15.67
C THR A 360 32.83 -9.84 -14.47
N ARG A 361 31.99 -8.85 -14.16
CA ARG A 361 31.03 -8.97 -13.07
C ARG A 361 29.91 -9.97 -13.36
N LEU A 362 29.49 -10.11 -14.61
CA LEU A 362 28.52 -11.14 -15.01
C LEU A 362 29.10 -12.55 -14.90
N ALA A 363 30.41 -12.74 -14.96
CA ALA A 363 31.04 -14.03 -14.70
C ALA A 363 30.85 -14.44 -13.23
N GLU A 364 30.88 -13.47 -12.30
CA GLU A 364 30.62 -13.70 -10.87
C GLU A 364 29.12 -13.80 -10.54
N LYS A 365 28.31 -12.93 -11.17
CA LYS A 365 26.85 -12.82 -10.94
C LYS A 365 26.07 -12.96 -12.26
N PRO A 366 25.96 -14.16 -12.83
CA PRO A 366 25.41 -14.36 -14.19
C PRO A 366 23.92 -14.03 -14.35
N ASN A 367 23.19 -13.91 -13.23
CA ASN A 367 21.76 -13.60 -13.22
C ASN A 367 21.44 -12.24 -12.57
N ASP A 368 22.41 -11.32 -12.51
CA ASP A 368 22.12 -9.95 -12.04
C ASP A 368 21.34 -9.18 -13.11
N PRO A 369 20.09 -8.73 -12.86
CA PRO A 369 19.27 -8.11 -13.88
C PRO A 369 19.79 -6.74 -14.32
N VAL A 370 20.51 -6.01 -13.44
CA VAL A 370 21.07 -4.69 -13.78
C VAL A 370 22.29 -4.86 -14.66
N LEU A 371 23.21 -5.76 -14.33
CA LEU A 371 24.38 -6.05 -15.18
C LEU A 371 23.97 -6.60 -16.55
N LEU A 372 22.96 -7.44 -16.61
CA LEU A 372 22.41 -7.93 -17.87
C LEU A 372 21.79 -6.80 -18.71
N TYR A 373 21.08 -5.87 -18.08
CA TYR A 373 20.58 -4.67 -18.73
C TYR A 373 21.71 -3.81 -19.29
N LEU A 374 22.72 -3.48 -18.47
CA LEU A 374 23.87 -2.66 -18.90
C LEU A 374 24.61 -3.30 -20.08
N ARG A 375 24.85 -4.61 -20.05
CA ARG A 375 25.45 -5.30 -21.19
C ARG A 375 24.63 -5.12 -22.48
N ALA A 376 23.31 -5.23 -22.37
CA ALA A 376 22.45 -5.05 -23.54
C ALA A 376 22.46 -3.61 -24.03
N ASP A 377 22.48 -2.65 -23.13
CA ASP A 377 22.48 -1.24 -23.44
C ASP A 377 23.79 -0.82 -24.10
N PHE A 378 24.94 -1.17 -23.54
CA PHE A 378 26.26 -0.85 -24.13
C PHE A 378 26.42 -1.48 -25.49
N LEU A 379 26.08 -2.75 -25.68
CA LEU A 379 26.10 -3.36 -27.03
C LEU A 379 25.13 -2.66 -27.99
N SER A 380 23.99 -2.20 -27.52
CA SER A 380 23.05 -1.41 -28.35
C SER A 380 23.59 -0.03 -28.72
N GLN A 381 24.42 0.57 -27.86
CA GLN A 381 25.07 1.87 -28.09
C GLN A 381 26.28 1.75 -29.05
N GLU A 382 27.06 0.66 -28.93
CA GLU A 382 28.10 0.32 -29.89
C GLU A 382 27.62 0.17 -31.35
N GLY A 383 26.28 0.07 -31.51
CA GLY A 383 25.71 -0.03 -32.84
C GLY A 383 25.90 -1.39 -33.50
N VAL A 384 25.92 -2.46 -32.68
CA VAL A 384 26.07 -3.84 -33.19
C VAL A 384 25.06 -4.16 -34.29
N GLU A 385 25.54 -4.75 -35.39
CA GLU A 385 24.71 -5.04 -36.55
C GLU A 385 23.62 -6.09 -36.28
N PRO A 386 22.38 -5.86 -36.73
CA PRO A 386 21.33 -6.87 -36.67
C PRO A 386 21.76 -8.20 -37.26
N GLY A 387 21.68 -9.28 -36.49
CA GLY A 387 22.11 -10.60 -36.90
C GLY A 387 23.49 -11.04 -36.42
N SER A 388 24.34 -10.11 -35.92
CA SER A 388 25.63 -10.47 -35.31
C SER A 388 25.47 -11.27 -34.03
N SER A 389 26.56 -11.93 -33.59
CA SER A 389 26.61 -12.65 -32.30
C SER A 389 26.38 -11.71 -31.12
N GLU A 390 26.95 -10.52 -31.20
CA GLU A 390 26.84 -9.43 -30.20
C GLU A 390 25.41 -8.89 -30.14
N PHE A 391 24.77 -8.70 -31.30
CA PHE A 391 23.37 -8.30 -31.36
C PHE A 391 22.44 -9.34 -30.70
N GLN A 392 22.67 -10.63 -30.97
CA GLN A 392 21.93 -11.71 -30.31
C GLN A 392 22.23 -11.78 -28.82
N LEU A 393 23.47 -11.48 -28.41
CA LEU A 393 23.84 -11.40 -27.01
C LEU A 393 23.12 -10.25 -26.31
N ALA A 394 22.99 -9.08 -26.94
CA ALA A 394 22.23 -7.94 -26.42
C ALA A 394 20.77 -8.30 -26.19
N ILE A 395 20.11 -8.90 -27.19
CA ILE A 395 18.72 -9.36 -27.07
C ILE A 395 18.56 -10.36 -25.91
N ARG A 396 19.41 -11.40 -25.85
CA ARG A 396 19.35 -12.38 -24.75
C ARG A 396 19.55 -11.75 -23.38
N SER A 397 20.48 -10.79 -23.29
CA SER A 397 20.75 -10.09 -22.03
C SER A 397 19.57 -9.25 -21.57
N ALA A 398 18.99 -8.43 -22.46
CA ALA A 398 17.81 -7.62 -22.16
C ALA A 398 16.60 -8.51 -21.82
N THR A 399 16.36 -9.58 -22.57
CA THR A 399 15.26 -10.52 -22.30
C THR A 399 15.42 -11.18 -20.93
N ARG A 400 16.66 -11.59 -20.57
CA ARG A 400 16.94 -12.20 -19.28
C ARG A 400 16.76 -11.18 -18.14
N ALA A 401 17.23 -9.93 -18.31
CA ALA A 401 17.03 -8.84 -17.36
C ALA A 401 15.55 -8.61 -17.07
N VAL A 402 14.72 -8.50 -18.11
CA VAL A 402 13.26 -8.34 -18.00
C VAL A 402 12.61 -9.54 -17.31
N SER A 403 13.08 -10.77 -17.58
CA SER A 403 12.53 -11.98 -16.94
C SER A 403 12.84 -12.05 -15.45
N LEU A 404 14.01 -11.58 -15.03
CA LEU A 404 14.45 -11.58 -13.63
C LEU A 404 13.87 -10.41 -12.82
N ARG A 405 13.73 -9.24 -13.46
CA ARG A 405 13.13 -8.04 -12.85
C ARG A 405 12.13 -7.41 -13.84
N PRO A 406 10.87 -7.84 -13.84
CA PRO A 406 9.85 -7.33 -14.78
C PRO A 406 9.57 -5.82 -14.68
N GLY A 407 9.84 -5.20 -13.55
CA GLY A 407 9.69 -3.76 -13.31
C GLY A 407 10.89 -2.89 -13.76
N LEU A 408 11.93 -3.48 -14.36
CA LEU A 408 13.09 -2.72 -14.87
C LEU A 408 12.74 -2.09 -16.24
N SER A 409 12.17 -0.86 -16.22
CA SER A 409 11.69 -0.15 -17.42
C SER A 409 12.80 0.01 -18.45
N GLY A 410 14.01 0.44 -18.07
CA GLY A 410 15.16 0.62 -18.95
C GLY A 410 15.53 -0.65 -19.74
N ALA A 411 15.48 -1.83 -19.11
CA ALA A 411 15.72 -3.09 -19.82
C ALA A 411 14.67 -3.37 -20.90
N ARG A 412 13.40 -3.00 -20.66
CA ARG A 412 12.33 -3.12 -21.66
C ARG A 412 12.52 -2.13 -22.81
N THR A 413 12.93 -0.90 -22.50
CA THR A 413 13.18 0.14 -23.50
C THR A 413 14.33 -0.24 -24.42
N VAL A 414 15.43 -0.77 -23.86
CA VAL A 414 16.55 -1.30 -24.68
C VAL A 414 16.12 -2.51 -25.50
N LEU A 415 15.36 -3.45 -24.91
CA LEU A 415 14.86 -4.60 -25.65
C LEU A 415 13.94 -4.18 -26.81
N ALA A 416 13.09 -3.18 -26.60
CA ALA A 416 12.24 -2.61 -27.63
C ALA A 416 13.07 -1.99 -28.77
N LYS A 417 14.14 -1.23 -28.46
CA LYS A 417 15.07 -0.69 -29.45
C LYS A 417 15.69 -1.81 -30.28
N LEU A 418 16.20 -2.85 -29.65
CA LEU A 418 16.80 -4.00 -30.33
C LEU A 418 15.75 -4.74 -31.22
N TYR A 419 14.52 -4.88 -30.76
CA TYR A 419 13.46 -5.47 -31.58
C TYR A 419 13.08 -4.60 -32.79
N LEU A 420 13.08 -3.26 -32.65
CA LEU A 420 12.89 -2.36 -33.80
C LEU A 420 13.98 -2.55 -34.85
N GLN A 421 15.24 -2.66 -34.42
CA GLN A 421 16.40 -2.90 -35.30
C GLN A 421 16.33 -4.28 -35.97
N ALA A 422 15.81 -5.28 -35.26
CA ALA A 422 15.60 -6.62 -35.79
C ALA A 422 14.37 -6.76 -36.71
N GLY A 423 13.57 -5.70 -36.90
CA GLY A 423 12.33 -5.75 -37.67
C GLY A 423 11.14 -6.43 -36.92
N ARG A 424 11.30 -6.72 -35.63
CA ARG A 424 10.30 -7.37 -34.75
C ARG A 424 9.37 -6.33 -34.13
N TYR A 425 8.63 -5.63 -34.99
CA TYR A 425 7.92 -4.40 -34.62
C TYR A 425 6.80 -4.61 -33.60
N GLN A 426 6.04 -5.72 -33.68
CA GLN A 426 4.97 -6.00 -32.74
C GLN A 426 5.51 -6.23 -31.32
N GLU A 427 6.61 -6.97 -31.22
CA GLU A 427 7.27 -7.26 -29.94
C GLU A 427 7.89 -5.99 -29.35
N ALA A 428 8.44 -5.12 -30.20
CA ALA A 428 8.91 -3.80 -29.75
C ALA A 428 7.79 -2.95 -29.15
N VAL A 429 6.62 -2.89 -29.81
CA VAL A 429 5.43 -2.18 -29.33
C VAL A 429 5.01 -2.71 -27.97
N GLU A 430 4.98 -4.04 -27.80
CA GLU A 430 4.62 -4.68 -26.52
C GLU A 430 5.59 -4.29 -25.39
N GLN A 431 6.91 -4.33 -25.66
CA GLN A 431 7.89 -3.94 -24.64
C GLN A 431 7.81 -2.45 -24.27
N CYS A 432 7.60 -1.57 -25.25
CA CYS A 432 7.39 -0.15 -24.99
C CYS A 432 6.17 0.12 -24.12
N ARG A 433 5.02 -0.53 -24.39
CA ARG A 433 3.82 -0.39 -23.56
C ARG A 433 4.06 -0.81 -22.12
N LYS A 434 4.71 -1.97 -21.93
CA LYS A 434 5.08 -2.45 -20.59
C LYS A 434 6.12 -1.55 -19.88
N ALA A 435 7.02 -0.91 -20.62
CA ALA A 435 7.93 0.07 -20.05
C ALA A 435 7.17 1.29 -19.55
N LEU A 436 6.23 1.80 -20.37
CA LEU A 436 5.40 2.97 -20.04
C LEU A 436 4.36 2.73 -18.94
N GLU A 437 4.00 1.48 -18.67
CA GLU A 437 3.20 1.09 -17.49
C GLU A 437 4.00 1.27 -16.18
N GLN A 438 5.32 1.04 -16.21
CA GLN A 438 6.22 1.19 -15.08
C GLN A 438 6.73 2.63 -14.93
N ASP A 439 7.13 3.23 -16.03
CA ASP A 439 7.58 4.63 -16.12
C ASP A 439 6.80 5.37 -17.21
N PRO A 440 5.71 6.03 -16.83
CA PRO A 440 4.90 6.81 -17.78
C PRO A 440 5.64 8.01 -18.40
N LYS A 441 6.78 8.43 -17.84
CA LYS A 441 7.57 9.56 -18.32
C LYS A 441 8.75 9.16 -19.20
N ASP A 442 8.96 7.87 -19.46
CA ASP A 442 10.07 7.39 -20.35
C ASP A 442 9.86 7.89 -21.79
N GLU A 443 10.53 8.99 -22.12
CA GLU A 443 10.49 9.60 -23.45
C GLU A 443 11.05 8.69 -24.54
N THR A 444 12.06 7.86 -24.19
CA THR A 444 12.69 6.92 -25.10
C THR A 444 11.73 5.78 -25.46
N ALA A 445 11.04 5.23 -24.45
CA ALA A 445 10.01 4.23 -24.68
C ALA A 445 8.84 4.78 -25.52
N LEU A 446 8.39 6.03 -25.26
CA LEU A 446 7.38 6.71 -26.07
C LEU A 446 7.82 6.86 -27.52
N TYR A 447 9.06 7.30 -27.73
CA TYR A 447 9.63 7.46 -29.08
C TYR A 447 9.68 6.13 -29.84
N HIS A 448 10.18 5.07 -29.18
CA HIS A 448 10.25 3.74 -29.78
C HIS A 448 8.86 3.14 -30.02
N LEU A 449 7.89 3.40 -29.15
CA LEU A 449 6.49 3.01 -29.36
C LEU A 449 5.93 3.62 -30.64
N ILE A 450 6.11 4.93 -30.83
CA ILE A 450 5.69 5.64 -32.05
C ILE A 450 6.35 5.05 -33.29
N GLN A 451 7.64 4.74 -33.22
CA GLN A 451 8.36 4.09 -34.33
C GLN A 451 7.77 2.70 -34.65
N GLY A 452 7.56 1.88 -33.64
CA GLY A 452 6.97 0.54 -33.78
C GLY A 452 5.58 0.59 -34.40
N LEU A 453 4.70 1.45 -33.90
CA LEU A 453 3.34 1.65 -34.44
C LEU A 453 3.33 2.12 -35.89
N ARG A 454 4.26 2.99 -36.27
CA ARG A 454 4.43 3.39 -37.70
C ARG A 454 4.79 2.20 -38.61
N LYS A 455 5.60 1.27 -38.10
CA LYS A 455 6.06 0.11 -38.90
C LYS A 455 5.01 -1.02 -38.92
N THR A 456 4.22 -1.19 -37.87
CA THR A 456 3.11 -2.16 -37.84
C THR A 456 1.89 -1.69 -38.62
N GLY A 457 1.79 -0.39 -38.95
CA GLY A 457 0.66 0.19 -39.66
C GLY A 457 -0.49 0.63 -38.73
N ASP A 458 -0.37 0.46 -37.42
CA ASP A 458 -1.34 0.94 -36.42
C ASP A 458 -1.06 2.42 -36.13
N LYS A 459 -1.82 3.30 -36.80
CA LYS A 459 -1.60 4.75 -36.74
C LYS A 459 -2.56 5.47 -35.80
N ALA A 460 -3.53 4.78 -35.24
CA ALA A 460 -4.62 5.44 -34.51
C ALA A 460 -4.14 6.20 -33.27
N GLU A 461 -3.22 5.65 -32.49
CA GLU A 461 -2.69 6.23 -31.25
C GLU A 461 -1.56 7.25 -31.47
N ILE A 462 -0.94 7.27 -32.67
CA ILE A 462 0.27 8.09 -32.93
C ILE A 462 0.06 9.58 -32.64
N PRO A 463 -1.03 10.25 -33.03
CA PRO A 463 -1.22 11.68 -32.76
C PRO A 463 -1.18 12.00 -31.25
N ASP A 464 -1.84 11.19 -30.42
CA ASP A 464 -1.88 11.38 -28.96
C ASP A 464 -0.53 11.11 -28.31
N LEU A 465 0.18 10.06 -28.75
CA LEU A 465 1.53 9.78 -28.28
C LEU A 465 2.54 10.87 -28.64
N LEU A 466 2.44 11.46 -29.85
CA LEU A 466 3.28 12.60 -30.25
C LEU A 466 2.97 13.84 -29.39
N LYS A 467 1.71 14.11 -29.10
CA LYS A 467 1.32 15.21 -28.22
C LYS A 467 1.88 14.99 -26.80
N ARG A 468 1.76 13.77 -26.27
CA ARG A 468 2.31 13.39 -24.97
C ARG A 468 3.84 13.55 -24.93
N LEU A 469 4.55 13.08 -25.95
CA LEU A 469 6.00 13.23 -26.04
C LEU A 469 6.43 14.71 -26.09
N ALA A 470 5.71 15.54 -26.87
CA ALA A 470 5.97 16.98 -26.92
C ALA A 470 5.71 17.68 -25.58
N GLN A 471 4.68 17.27 -24.85
CA GLN A 471 4.39 17.79 -23.51
C GLN A 471 5.47 17.40 -22.50
N LEU A 472 5.91 16.14 -22.48
CA LEU A 472 6.99 15.68 -21.61
C LEU A 472 8.28 16.45 -21.87
N ARG A 473 8.71 16.56 -23.13
CA ARG A 473 9.91 17.35 -23.49
C ARG A 473 9.82 18.81 -23.06
N LYS A 474 8.65 19.43 -23.20
CA LYS A 474 8.45 20.79 -22.73
C LYS A 474 8.54 20.88 -21.20
N GLN A 475 8.00 19.87 -20.50
CA GLN A 475 8.06 19.79 -19.04
C GLN A 475 9.50 19.55 -18.57
N THR A 476 10.22 18.60 -19.17
CA THR A 476 11.64 18.33 -18.87
C THR A 476 12.50 19.58 -19.08
N ALA A 477 12.33 20.28 -20.21
CA ALA A 477 13.07 21.52 -20.48
C ALA A 477 12.72 22.65 -19.49
N HIS A 478 11.47 22.70 -19.01
CA HIS A 478 11.07 23.65 -17.98
C HIS A 478 11.66 23.31 -16.60
N GLU A 479 11.63 22.03 -16.22
CA GLU A 479 12.25 21.53 -15.00
C GLU A 479 13.77 21.75 -15.01
N GLU A 480 14.45 21.47 -16.11
CA GLU A 480 15.87 21.78 -16.30
C GLU A 480 16.15 23.29 -16.15
N SER A 481 15.35 24.15 -16.79
CA SER A 481 15.48 25.60 -16.65
C SER A 481 15.31 26.05 -15.19
N GLN A 482 14.41 25.42 -14.42
CA GLN A 482 14.23 25.74 -12.99
C GLN A 482 15.41 25.26 -12.14
N ARG A 483 16.01 24.09 -12.45
CA ARG A 483 17.21 23.58 -11.76
C ARG A 483 18.38 24.57 -11.81
N TYR A 484 18.57 25.21 -12.96
CA TYR A 484 19.64 26.22 -13.14
C TYR A 484 19.38 27.57 -12.42
N GLN A 485 18.15 27.79 -11.90
CA GLN A 485 17.84 29.05 -11.21
C GLN A 485 18.44 29.13 -9.81
N TYR A 486 18.69 28.00 -9.18
CA TYR A 486 19.27 27.94 -7.84
C TYR A 486 20.39 26.89 -7.79
N LYS A 487 21.60 27.34 -7.47
CA LYS A 487 22.73 26.47 -7.13
C LYS A 487 23.04 26.59 -5.66
N LEU A 488 23.34 25.47 -5.00
CA LEU A 488 23.83 25.48 -3.63
C LEU A 488 25.20 26.19 -3.62
N VAL A 489 25.40 27.08 -2.67
CA VAL A 489 26.65 27.83 -2.53
C VAL A 489 27.51 27.12 -1.50
N GLU A 490 28.81 26.99 -1.76
CA GLU A 490 29.78 26.65 -0.73
C GLU A 490 29.67 27.67 0.39
N GLU A 491 29.60 27.24 1.66
CA GLU A 491 29.70 28.16 2.77
C GLU A 491 31.08 28.84 2.66
N ASP A 492 31.09 30.14 2.35
CA ASP A 492 32.29 30.92 2.46
C ASP A 492 32.89 30.69 3.85
N ALA A 493 34.09 30.14 3.88
CA ALA A 493 34.84 30.01 5.11
C ALA A 493 34.86 31.38 5.76
N GLN A 494 34.15 31.56 6.87
CA GLN A 494 34.19 32.82 7.60
C GLN A 494 35.65 33.12 7.89
N PRO A 495 36.18 34.28 7.51
CA PRO A 495 37.53 34.67 7.89
C PRO A 495 37.59 34.69 9.42
N LYS A 496 38.57 33.97 9.97
CA LYS A 496 38.88 33.91 11.41
C LYS A 496 39.13 35.27 12.00
#